data_9390e6e5513e5ae16730c47519cfa2ee
#
_entry.id   9390e6e5513e5ae16730c47519cfa2ee
#
_cell.length_a   1.000
_cell.length_b   1.000
_cell.length_c   1.000
_cell.angle_alpha   90.00
_cell.angle_beta   90.00
_cell.angle_gamma   90.00
#
_symmetry.space_group_name_H-M   'P 1'
#
loop_
_entity.id
_entity.type
_entity.pdbx_description
1 polymer ?
#
loop_
_entity_poly.entity_id
_entity_poly.type
_entity_poly.pdbx_seq_one_letter_code
_entity_poly.pdbx_strand_id
1 'polypeptide(L)'
;MEIIVDSKYQDIPALIRYATIVQTVKKEKELVPYAEKLISLSNKLQLYAYPQNLLHVSNSSTLLQILKPFLKEQNLEKNVINLNQADTHFIDSIGVSDVDKNTQRIINAYNNLFNKGNFDKLNRACYRFLKRLKGVNEYDMNDVIINYVVSTVCLRDFSQCYNIIEGLAQEYGEFDLNIYLFFLYLCEGRYGEALKKLLKIQNNIYEDFFKYVSEEDLAFYFAFCLLYSFNISDYKEVLSNNNIYVYKLYDKYRNYFEIVDAYYKCDYLKVNNEFNTKLCKKISKDPLLAGNINDIELKFKEKILKEILSFSSEISYKTISDLLVVNKSQVSNMVFNFVKNDNSNEYIIDDIDEIIIKKETNPMNELLEKSNKILENNLDELIKFSQKNIKHKISVIEGRNITRRQIAHEMDPREIAMMMGEMG
;
A
#
# COMPACT_ATOMS: atom_id res chain seq x y z
N MET A 1 -17.04 -19.13 -6.59
CA MET A 1 -16.94 -17.94 -7.44
C MET A 1 -15.76 -18.17 -8.38
N GLU A 2 -16.01 -18.57 -9.62
CA GLU A 2 -14.94 -18.64 -10.63
C GLU A 2 -14.50 -17.23 -10.97
N ILE A 3 -13.21 -16.96 -10.86
CA ILE A 3 -12.65 -15.69 -11.32
C ILE A 3 -12.60 -15.79 -12.84
N ILE A 4 -13.57 -15.20 -13.49
CA ILE A 4 -13.63 -15.12 -14.95
C ILE A 4 -12.69 -13.98 -15.36
N VAL A 5 -11.38 -14.28 -15.48
CA VAL A 5 -10.36 -13.31 -15.88
C VAL A 5 -10.65 -12.75 -17.26
N ASP A 6 -11.00 -13.63 -18.21
CA ASP A 6 -11.21 -13.27 -19.62
C ASP A 6 -12.35 -12.29 -19.87
N SER A 7 -13.35 -12.22 -18.98
CA SER A 7 -14.45 -11.25 -19.12
C SER A 7 -14.12 -9.84 -18.64
N LYS A 8 -13.07 -9.71 -17.82
CA LYS A 8 -12.72 -8.45 -17.17
C LYS A 8 -11.42 -7.85 -17.67
N TYR A 9 -10.50 -8.71 -18.09
CA TYR A 9 -9.12 -8.31 -18.41
C TYR A 9 -8.67 -8.88 -19.74
N GLN A 10 -7.91 -8.07 -20.47
CA GLN A 10 -7.33 -8.46 -21.75
C GLN A 10 -5.80 -8.33 -21.68
N ASP A 11 -5.13 -9.02 -22.58
CA ASP A 11 -3.69 -8.93 -22.81
C ASP A 11 -2.81 -9.05 -21.53
N ILE A 12 -1.96 -8.08 -21.25
CA ILE A 12 -1.00 -8.13 -20.13
C ILE A 12 -1.68 -8.19 -18.76
N PRO A 13 -2.69 -7.40 -18.42
CA PRO A 13 -3.43 -7.53 -17.17
C PRO A 13 -4.01 -8.93 -16.94
N ALA A 14 -4.51 -9.59 -17.99
CA ALA A 14 -4.96 -10.98 -17.93
C ALA A 14 -3.78 -11.95 -17.73
N LEU A 15 -2.67 -11.75 -18.45
CA LEU A 15 -1.47 -12.56 -18.33
C LEU A 15 -0.90 -12.57 -16.91
N ILE A 16 -0.79 -11.39 -16.28
CA ILE A 16 -0.31 -11.25 -14.90
C ILE A 16 -1.22 -12.01 -13.93
N ARG A 17 -2.54 -11.92 -14.10
CA ARG A 17 -3.51 -12.61 -13.25
C ARG A 17 -3.42 -14.13 -13.42
N TYR A 18 -3.34 -14.62 -14.63
CA TYR A 18 -3.15 -16.06 -14.87
C TYR A 18 -1.83 -16.57 -14.29
N ALA A 19 -0.74 -15.81 -14.42
CA ALA A 19 0.54 -16.16 -13.82
C ALA A 19 0.43 -16.27 -12.28
N THR A 20 -0.26 -15.33 -11.65
CA THR A 20 -0.48 -15.34 -10.18
C THR A 20 -1.35 -16.53 -9.77
N ILE A 21 -2.44 -16.80 -10.48
CA ILE A 21 -3.33 -17.93 -10.19
C ILE A 21 -2.56 -19.24 -10.28
N VAL A 22 -1.75 -19.41 -11.33
CA VAL A 22 -0.94 -20.61 -11.54
C VAL A 22 0.09 -20.80 -10.43
N GLN A 23 0.65 -19.73 -9.86
CA GLN A 23 1.57 -19.80 -8.71
C GLN A 23 0.88 -20.21 -7.42
N THR A 24 -0.37 -19.82 -7.23
CA THR A 24 -1.07 -19.92 -5.95
C THR A 24 -2.02 -21.11 -5.84
N VAL A 25 -2.48 -21.67 -6.96
CA VAL A 25 -3.39 -22.83 -6.97
C VAL A 25 -2.64 -24.10 -6.55
N LYS A 26 -3.10 -24.69 -5.44
CA LYS A 26 -2.50 -25.92 -4.88
C LYS A 26 -3.05 -27.21 -5.50
N LYS A 27 -4.24 -27.16 -6.10
CA LYS A 27 -4.91 -28.35 -6.67
C LYS A 27 -4.57 -28.50 -8.14
N GLU A 28 -3.87 -29.57 -8.49
CA GLU A 28 -3.41 -29.85 -9.85
C GLU A 28 -4.52 -29.83 -10.91
N LYS A 29 -5.70 -30.38 -10.57
CA LYS A 29 -6.85 -30.39 -11.50
C LYS A 29 -7.36 -29.00 -11.86
N GLU A 30 -7.25 -28.05 -10.93
CA GLU A 30 -7.65 -26.66 -11.16
C GLU A 30 -6.56 -25.86 -11.87
N LEU A 31 -5.30 -26.29 -11.79
CA LEU A 31 -4.13 -25.60 -12.33
C LEU A 31 -4.03 -25.69 -13.85
N VAL A 32 -4.34 -26.86 -14.44
CA VAL A 32 -4.19 -27.13 -15.88
C VAL A 32 -4.90 -26.09 -16.76
N PRO A 33 -6.20 -25.78 -16.57
CA PRO A 33 -6.89 -24.82 -17.43
C PRO A 33 -6.26 -23.41 -17.38
N TYR A 34 -5.76 -22.98 -16.22
CA TYR A 34 -5.12 -21.68 -16.08
C TYR A 34 -3.72 -21.64 -16.72
N ALA A 35 -2.97 -22.75 -16.64
CA ALA A 35 -1.68 -22.88 -17.31
C ALA A 35 -1.82 -22.86 -18.84
N GLU A 36 -2.83 -23.54 -19.38
CA GLU A 36 -3.12 -23.52 -20.83
C GLU A 36 -3.50 -22.11 -21.31
N LYS A 37 -4.32 -21.38 -20.55
CA LYS A 37 -4.66 -19.99 -20.87
C LYS A 37 -3.45 -19.06 -20.79
N LEU A 38 -2.58 -19.24 -19.78
CA LEU A 38 -1.33 -18.50 -19.66
C LEU A 38 -0.44 -18.72 -20.89
N ILE A 39 -0.30 -19.96 -21.34
CA ILE A 39 0.46 -20.32 -22.54
C ILE A 39 -0.15 -19.68 -23.79
N SER A 40 -1.47 -19.78 -23.95
CA SER A 40 -2.18 -19.19 -25.10
C SER A 40 -1.97 -17.67 -25.16
N LEU A 41 -2.10 -16.96 -24.03
CA LEU A 41 -1.85 -15.52 -23.96
C LEU A 41 -0.37 -15.18 -24.17
N SER A 42 0.55 -15.96 -23.60
CA SER A 42 1.99 -15.75 -23.79
C SER A 42 2.38 -15.88 -25.27
N ASN A 43 1.79 -16.83 -25.99
CA ASN A 43 1.97 -16.97 -27.44
C ASN A 43 1.40 -15.78 -28.22
N LYS A 44 0.16 -15.37 -27.89
CA LYS A 44 -0.49 -14.23 -28.54
C LYS A 44 0.33 -12.94 -28.38
N LEU A 45 0.86 -12.71 -27.16
CA LEU A 45 1.60 -11.49 -26.81
C LEU A 45 3.11 -11.60 -27.06
N GLN A 46 3.61 -12.78 -27.38
CA GLN A 46 5.05 -13.09 -27.48
C GLN A 46 5.83 -12.77 -26.18
N LEU A 47 5.17 -12.93 -25.02
CA LEU A 47 5.72 -12.63 -23.68
C LEU A 47 6.00 -13.93 -22.92
N TYR A 48 7.19 -14.46 -23.09
CA TYR A 48 7.60 -15.76 -22.50
C TYR A 48 8.27 -15.64 -21.13
N ALA A 49 8.58 -14.43 -20.69
CA ALA A 49 9.23 -14.19 -19.39
C ALA A 49 8.40 -14.70 -18.21
N TYR A 50 7.07 -14.56 -18.27
CA TYR A 50 6.18 -15.05 -17.20
C TYR A 50 6.17 -16.57 -17.06
N PRO A 51 5.92 -17.35 -18.12
CA PRO A 51 6.05 -18.81 -18.03
C PRO A 51 7.46 -19.28 -17.65
N GLN A 52 8.49 -18.58 -18.09
CA GLN A 52 9.89 -18.89 -17.74
C GLN A 52 10.16 -18.68 -16.25
N ASN A 53 9.73 -17.56 -15.67
CA ASN A 53 9.87 -17.30 -14.25
C ASN A 53 9.12 -18.33 -13.41
N LEU A 54 7.94 -18.79 -13.87
CA LEU A 54 7.17 -19.83 -13.19
C LEU A 54 7.92 -21.16 -13.10
N LEU A 55 8.73 -21.51 -14.10
CA LEU A 55 9.58 -22.71 -14.05
C LEU A 55 10.61 -22.68 -12.93
N HIS A 56 11.13 -21.50 -12.61
CA HIS A 56 12.14 -21.32 -11.56
C HIS A 56 11.54 -21.31 -10.15
N VAL A 57 10.28 -20.86 -10.05
CA VAL A 57 9.63 -20.66 -8.74
C VAL A 57 8.71 -21.81 -8.34
N SER A 58 8.19 -22.56 -9.32
CA SER A 58 7.20 -23.61 -9.07
C SER A 58 7.82 -24.95 -8.71
N ASN A 59 7.32 -25.54 -7.62
CA ASN A 59 7.61 -26.94 -7.23
C ASN A 59 6.57 -27.94 -7.76
N SER A 60 5.58 -27.51 -8.55
CA SER A 60 4.53 -28.38 -9.08
C SER A 60 5.05 -29.20 -10.27
N SER A 61 5.04 -30.54 -10.14
CA SER A 61 5.43 -31.47 -11.21
C SER A 61 4.53 -31.34 -12.43
N THR A 62 3.24 -31.15 -12.24
CA THR A 62 2.24 -30.97 -13.32
C THR A 62 2.50 -29.68 -14.10
N LEU A 63 2.75 -28.57 -13.41
CA LEU A 63 3.07 -27.31 -14.07
C LEU A 63 4.36 -27.41 -14.89
N LEU A 64 5.38 -28.06 -14.33
CA LEU A 64 6.65 -28.29 -15.03
C LEU A 64 6.47 -29.16 -16.29
N GLN A 65 5.59 -30.16 -16.25
CA GLN A 65 5.27 -30.98 -17.40
C GLN A 65 4.59 -30.20 -18.53
N ILE A 66 3.75 -29.22 -18.19
CA ILE A 66 3.04 -28.37 -19.16
C ILE A 66 3.97 -27.28 -19.72
N LEU A 67 4.74 -26.59 -18.87
CA LEU A 67 5.55 -25.45 -19.29
C LEU A 67 6.86 -25.82 -19.98
N LYS A 68 7.53 -26.92 -19.59
CA LYS A 68 8.82 -27.33 -20.18
C LYS A 68 8.74 -27.62 -21.70
N PRO A 69 7.77 -28.38 -22.21
CA PRO A 69 7.64 -28.58 -23.67
C PRO A 69 7.41 -27.24 -24.38
N PHE A 70 6.47 -26.44 -23.88
CA PHE A 70 6.15 -25.15 -24.47
C PHE A 70 7.37 -24.22 -24.59
N LEU A 71 8.19 -24.11 -23.56
CA LEU A 71 9.37 -23.25 -23.57
C LEU A 71 10.51 -23.79 -24.41
N LYS A 72 10.62 -25.12 -24.58
CA LYS A 72 11.58 -25.75 -25.50
C LYS A 72 11.24 -25.48 -26.96
N GLU A 73 9.96 -25.53 -27.34
CA GLU A 73 9.50 -25.26 -28.71
C GLU A 73 9.80 -23.82 -29.14
N GLN A 74 9.79 -22.89 -28.21
CA GLN A 74 9.96 -21.46 -28.52
C GLN A 74 11.42 -21.02 -28.70
N ASN A 75 12.41 -21.91 -28.57
CA ASN A 75 13.85 -21.60 -28.76
C ASN A 75 14.28 -20.29 -28.08
N LEU A 76 13.96 -20.15 -26.80
CA LEU A 76 14.06 -18.89 -26.02
C LEU A 76 15.45 -18.26 -25.97
N GLU A 77 16.49 -19.00 -26.32
CA GLU A 77 17.86 -18.47 -26.42
C GLU A 77 18.02 -17.41 -27.54
N LYS A 78 17.08 -17.35 -28.50
CA LYS A 78 17.15 -16.40 -29.63
C LYS A 78 16.14 -15.24 -29.55
N ASN A 79 15.11 -15.34 -28.73
CA ASN A 79 14.10 -14.28 -28.55
C ASN A 79 14.44 -13.36 -27.37
N VAL A 80 15.70 -12.95 -27.26
CA VAL A 80 15.98 -11.64 -26.64
C VAL A 80 15.17 -10.65 -27.46
N ILE A 81 14.15 -10.07 -26.83
CA ILE A 81 13.27 -9.06 -27.39
C ILE A 81 14.17 -8.04 -28.10
N ASN A 82 14.26 -8.14 -29.42
CA ASN A 82 14.82 -7.08 -30.25
C ASN A 82 13.81 -5.93 -30.16
N LEU A 83 13.90 -5.17 -29.06
CA LEU A 83 13.34 -3.85 -29.01
C LEU A 83 13.86 -3.13 -30.25
N ASN A 84 12.95 -2.57 -31.05
CA ASN A 84 13.38 -1.71 -32.12
C ASN A 84 14.37 -0.72 -31.51
N GLN A 85 15.63 -0.82 -31.93
CA GLN A 85 16.69 0.06 -31.41
C GLN A 85 16.27 1.54 -31.54
N ALA A 86 15.42 1.84 -32.54
CA ALA A 86 14.83 3.15 -32.76
C ALA A 86 13.97 3.65 -31.60
N ASP A 87 13.11 2.80 -30.97
CA ASP A 87 12.25 3.23 -29.85
C ASP A 87 13.07 3.45 -28.57
N THR A 88 14.09 2.63 -28.33
CA THR A 88 15.01 2.79 -27.20
C THR A 88 15.88 4.02 -27.34
N HIS A 89 16.47 4.24 -28.51
CA HIS A 89 17.24 5.46 -28.77
C HIS A 89 16.36 6.71 -28.70
N PHE A 90 15.13 6.64 -29.19
CA PHE A 90 14.19 7.76 -29.09
C PHE A 90 13.89 8.12 -27.64
N ILE A 91 13.55 7.14 -26.79
CA ILE A 91 13.25 7.35 -25.36
C ILE A 91 14.47 7.91 -24.61
N ASP A 92 15.68 7.42 -24.93
CA ASP A 92 16.91 7.88 -24.28
C ASP A 92 17.34 9.27 -24.78
N SER A 93 16.92 9.69 -25.98
CA SER A 93 17.28 10.96 -26.59
C SER A 93 16.29 12.11 -26.34
N ILE A 94 15.12 11.86 -25.72
CA ILE A 94 14.10 12.89 -25.47
C ILE A 94 14.65 13.97 -24.54
N GLY A 95 14.85 15.17 -25.07
CA GLY A 95 15.16 16.38 -24.31
C GLY A 95 13.90 17.03 -23.72
N VAL A 96 14.06 17.88 -22.70
CA VAL A 96 12.95 18.62 -22.06
C VAL A 96 12.20 19.53 -23.04
N SER A 97 12.89 20.04 -24.06
CA SER A 97 12.33 20.94 -25.08
C SER A 97 11.43 20.25 -26.12
N ASP A 98 11.49 18.92 -26.19
CA ASP A 98 10.78 18.16 -27.23
C ASP A 98 9.48 17.53 -26.71
N VAL A 99 9.16 17.66 -25.40
CA VAL A 99 8.03 17.04 -24.75
C VAL A 99 6.73 17.50 -25.39
N ASP A 100 6.48 18.79 -25.49
CA ASP A 100 5.21 19.35 -25.99
C ASP A 100 4.91 18.98 -27.45
N LYS A 101 5.94 18.79 -28.27
CA LYS A 101 5.78 18.45 -29.70
C LYS A 101 5.65 16.98 -29.97
N ASN A 102 6.09 16.12 -29.04
CA ASN A 102 6.23 14.69 -29.23
C ASN A 102 5.47 13.85 -28.20
N THR A 103 4.61 14.45 -27.37
CA THR A 103 3.93 13.75 -26.26
C THR A 103 3.23 12.47 -26.73
N GLN A 104 2.45 12.53 -27.80
CA GLN A 104 1.76 11.35 -28.34
C GLN A 104 2.73 10.24 -28.79
N ARG A 105 3.87 10.62 -29.36
CA ARG A 105 4.90 9.65 -29.76
C ARG A 105 5.59 9.02 -28.56
N ILE A 106 5.77 9.77 -27.48
CA ILE A 106 6.31 9.30 -26.20
C ILE A 106 5.35 8.29 -25.58
N ILE A 107 4.07 8.64 -25.48
CA ILE A 107 3.01 7.76 -24.97
C ILE A 107 2.96 6.46 -25.78
N ASN A 108 2.99 6.54 -27.10
CA ASN A 108 3.00 5.36 -27.96
C ASN A 108 4.24 4.48 -27.74
N ALA A 109 5.40 5.09 -27.54
CA ALA A 109 6.63 4.35 -27.24
C ALA A 109 6.55 3.67 -25.85
N TYR A 110 5.96 4.32 -24.85
CA TYR A 110 5.73 3.72 -23.53
C TYR A 110 4.72 2.59 -23.58
N ASN A 111 3.62 2.74 -24.30
CA ASN A 111 2.65 1.67 -24.52
C ASN A 111 3.28 0.48 -25.25
N ASN A 112 4.18 0.72 -26.21
CA ASN A 112 4.95 -0.34 -26.87
C ASN A 112 5.89 -1.08 -25.90
N LEU A 113 6.57 -0.36 -24.99
CA LEU A 113 7.40 -1.00 -23.94
C LEU A 113 6.54 -1.81 -22.98
N PHE A 114 5.37 -1.30 -22.59
CA PHE A 114 4.41 -2.01 -21.75
C PHE A 114 3.95 -3.29 -22.44
N ASN A 115 3.48 -3.20 -23.68
CA ASN A 115 2.99 -4.34 -24.46
C ASN A 115 4.07 -5.40 -24.73
N LYS A 116 5.34 -5.02 -24.72
CA LYS A 116 6.48 -5.95 -24.82
C LYS A 116 6.93 -6.48 -23.45
N GLY A 117 6.26 -6.12 -22.35
CA GLY A 117 6.60 -6.56 -20.98
C GLY A 117 7.95 -6.05 -20.46
N ASN A 118 8.51 -5.00 -21.06
CA ASN A 118 9.80 -4.44 -20.63
C ASN A 118 9.60 -3.40 -19.54
N PHE A 119 9.13 -3.86 -18.37
CA PHE A 119 8.75 -2.99 -17.27
C PHE A 119 9.91 -2.22 -16.66
N ASP A 120 11.13 -2.77 -16.65
CA ASP A 120 12.31 -2.07 -16.13
C ASP A 120 12.64 -0.83 -16.96
N LYS A 121 12.72 -0.97 -18.29
CA LYS A 121 12.96 0.17 -19.16
C LYS A 121 11.80 1.17 -19.14
N LEU A 122 10.57 0.67 -19.13
CA LEU A 122 9.37 1.50 -19.04
C LEU A 122 9.39 2.32 -17.75
N ASN A 123 9.63 1.69 -16.61
CA ASN A 123 9.67 2.35 -15.32
C ASN A 123 10.71 3.47 -15.28
N ARG A 124 11.95 3.19 -15.73
CA ARG A 124 13.02 4.19 -15.80
C ARG A 124 12.69 5.34 -16.75
N ALA A 125 12.05 5.05 -17.89
CA ALA A 125 11.66 6.06 -18.85
C ALA A 125 10.57 6.97 -18.29
N CYS A 126 9.51 6.41 -17.72
CA CYS A 126 8.44 7.15 -17.05
C CYS A 126 8.98 8.00 -15.88
N TYR A 127 9.86 7.42 -15.05
CA TYR A 127 10.51 8.13 -13.95
C TYR A 127 11.25 9.38 -14.43
N ARG A 128 12.10 9.23 -15.47
CA ARG A 128 12.86 10.36 -16.04
C ARG A 128 11.93 11.43 -16.60
N PHE A 129 10.86 11.02 -17.26
CA PHE A 129 9.86 11.93 -17.81
C PHE A 129 9.15 12.70 -16.71
N LEU A 130 8.53 12.02 -15.73
CA LEU A 130 7.80 12.65 -14.64
C LEU A 130 8.66 13.56 -13.78
N LYS A 131 9.94 13.24 -13.58
CA LYS A 131 10.88 14.10 -12.84
C LYS A 131 11.23 15.40 -13.56
N ARG A 132 11.12 15.42 -14.88
CA ARG A 132 11.49 16.59 -15.71
C ARG A 132 10.30 17.47 -16.09
N LEU A 133 9.08 16.98 -15.81
CA LEU A 133 7.87 17.70 -16.16
C LEU A 133 7.72 18.98 -15.36
N LYS A 134 7.71 20.10 -16.07
CA LYS A 134 7.17 21.39 -15.62
C LYS A 134 6.32 21.95 -16.76
N GLY A 135 5.01 22.04 -16.55
CA GLY A 135 4.11 22.74 -17.46
C GLY A 135 3.50 21.94 -18.62
N VAL A 136 3.43 20.60 -18.52
CA VAL A 136 2.76 19.76 -19.54
C VAL A 136 1.27 19.60 -19.22
N ASN A 137 0.45 19.41 -20.27
CA ASN A 137 -1.01 19.25 -20.16
C ASN A 137 -1.37 18.03 -19.31
N GLU A 138 -2.31 18.18 -18.39
CA GLU A 138 -2.72 17.17 -17.40
C GLU A 138 -3.19 15.85 -18.02
N TYR A 139 -3.91 15.91 -19.15
CA TYR A 139 -4.44 14.72 -19.82
C TYR A 139 -3.35 13.78 -20.36
N ASP A 140 -2.27 14.33 -20.86
CA ASP A 140 -1.16 13.56 -21.42
C ASP A 140 -0.33 12.86 -20.31
N MET A 141 -0.40 13.35 -19.09
CA MET A 141 0.32 12.78 -17.95
C MET A 141 -0.30 11.49 -17.42
N ASN A 142 -1.64 11.33 -17.51
CA ASN A 142 -2.31 10.15 -16.96
C ASN A 142 -1.77 8.85 -17.51
N ASP A 143 -1.60 8.75 -18.82
CA ASP A 143 -1.07 7.54 -19.46
C ASP A 143 0.35 7.22 -18.97
N VAL A 144 1.17 8.25 -18.76
CA VAL A 144 2.53 8.07 -18.25
C VAL A 144 2.52 7.65 -16.78
N ILE A 145 1.66 8.26 -15.96
CA ILE A 145 1.50 7.93 -14.54
C ILE A 145 0.98 6.49 -14.41
N ILE A 146 -0.03 6.10 -15.16
CA ILE A 146 -0.54 4.71 -15.16
C ILE A 146 0.58 3.73 -15.52
N ASN A 147 1.29 3.96 -16.61
CA ASN A 147 2.39 3.11 -17.04
C ASN A 147 3.50 3.03 -15.99
N TYR A 148 3.79 4.14 -15.32
CA TYR A 148 4.77 4.20 -14.23
C TYR A 148 4.31 3.38 -13.03
N VAL A 149 3.09 3.60 -12.54
CA VAL A 149 2.53 2.88 -11.40
C VAL A 149 2.43 1.38 -11.68
N VAL A 150 1.90 0.99 -12.84
CA VAL A 150 1.75 -0.44 -13.19
C VAL A 150 3.11 -1.11 -13.35
N SER A 151 4.08 -0.47 -14.00
CA SER A 151 5.44 -1.02 -14.08
C SER A 151 6.11 -1.14 -12.72
N THR A 152 5.91 -0.18 -11.82
CA THR A 152 6.38 -0.24 -10.42
C THR A 152 5.79 -1.42 -9.67
N VAL A 153 4.49 -1.66 -9.83
CA VAL A 153 3.80 -2.82 -9.24
C VAL A 153 4.37 -4.14 -9.78
N CYS A 154 4.61 -4.23 -11.08
CA CYS A 154 5.20 -5.41 -11.71
C CYS A 154 6.63 -5.70 -11.22
N LEU A 155 7.41 -4.65 -10.95
CA LEU A 155 8.78 -4.74 -10.46
C LEU A 155 8.86 -4.86 -8.93
N ARG A 156 7.79 -4.53 -8.21
CA ARG A 156 7.72 -4.43 -6.75
C ARG A 156 8.76 -3.49 -6.15
N ASP A 157 9.11 -2.42 -6.86
CA ASP A 157 10.04 -1.38 -6.41
C ASP A 157 9.29 -0.06 -6.18
N PHE A 158 8.76 0.12 -4.98
CA PHE A 158 7.87 1.24 -4.63
C PHE A 158 8.61 2.48 -4.16
N SER A 159 9.88 2.37 -3.78
CA SER A 159 10.63 3.38 -3.00
C SER A 159 10.65 4.78 -3.62
N GLN A 160 10.75 4.87 -4.95
CA GLN A 160 10.80 6.15 -5.66
C GLN A 160 9.42 6.62 -6.14
N CYS A 161 8.47 5.69 -6.31
CA CYS A 161 7.18 5.98 -6.90
C CYS A 161 6.33 6.90 -6.02
N TYR A 162 6.33 6.68 -4.70
CA TYR A 162 5.59 7.52 -3.76
C TYR A 162 5.99 8.98 -3.83
N ASN A 163 7.30 9.25 -3.76
CA ASN A 163 7.83 10.61 -3.75
C ASN A 163 7.44 11.39 -5.02
N ILE A 164 7.42 10.70 -6.17
CA ILE A 164 7.02 11.32 -7.43
C ILE A 164 5.53 11.58 -7.47
N ILE A 165 4.69 10.58 -7.16
CA ILE A 165 3.24 10.74 -7.21
C ILE A 165 2.76 11.75 -6.17
N GLU A 166 3.32 11.77 -4.96
CA GLU A 166 3.00 12.77 -3.94
C GLU A 166 3.48 14.18 -4.32
N GLY A 167 4.65 14.29 -4.95
CA GLY A 167 5.14 15.56 -5.47
C GLY A 167 4.24 16.12 -6.58
N LEU A 168 3.81 15.27 -7.52
CA LEU A 168 2.86 15.67 -8.56
C LEU A 168 1.51 16.08 -7.97
N ALA A 169 1.02 15.40 -6.94
CA ALA A 169 -0.23 15.74 -6.28
C ALA A 169 -0.19 17.12 -5.59
N GLN A 170 0.99 17.55 -5.14
CA GLN A 170 1.19 18.89 -4.56
C GLN A 170 1.29 19.99 -5.63
N GLU A 171 1.90 19.69 -6.78
CA GLU A 171 2.08 20.67 -7.87
C GLU A 171 0.80 20.85 -8.69
N TYR A 172 0.05 19.78 -8.90
CA TYR A 172 -1.13 19.72 -9.79
C TYR A 172 -2.40 19.41 -8.99
N GLY A 173 -2.73 20.25 -8.01
CA GLY A 173 -3.78 20.02 -7.00
C GLY A 173 -5.20 19.71 -7.50
N GLU A 174 -5.48 19.82 -8.80
CA GLU A 174 -6.75 19.44 -9.45
C GLU A 174 -6.80 17.96 -9.85
N PHE A 175 -5.66 17.26 -9.79
CA PHE A 175 -5.52 15.89 -10.23
C PHE A 175 -5.77 14.91 -9.09
N ASP A 176 -6.74 14.01 -9.25
CA ASP A 176 -7.01 13.01 -8.24
C ASP A 176 -6.01 11.82 -8.34
N LEU A 177 -4.78 12.08 -7.89
CA LEU A 177 -3.74 11.06 -7.82
C LEU A 177 -3.95 10.05 -6.67
N ASN A 178 -5.00 10.23 -5.87
CA ASN A 178 -5.27 9.37 -4.72
C ASN A 178 -5.53 7.92 -5.13
N ILE A 179 -6.09 7.67 -6.34
CA ILE A 179 -6.28 6.31 -6.84
C ILE A 179 -4.95 5.57 -7.05
N TYR A 180 -3.93 6.25 -7.55
CA TYR A 180 -2.61 5.66 -7.79
C TYR A 180 -1.89 5.38 -6.48
N LEU A 181 -1.98 6.31 -5.52
CA LEU A 181 -1.44 6.12 -4.17
C LEU A 181 -2.16 4.99 -3.43
N PHE A 182 -3.50 4.91 -3.55
CA PHE A 182 -4.27 3.78 -3.04
C PHE A 182 -3.71 2.45 -3.54
N PHE A 183 -3.50 2.35 -4.86
CA PHE A 183 -3.01 1.15 -5.51
C PHE A 183 -1.60 0.75 -5.04
N LEU A 184 -0.69 1.71 -4.93
CA LEU A 184 0.66 1.50 -4.42
C LEU A 184 0.67 1.02 -2.96
N TYR A 185 -0.07 1.71 -2.07
CA TYR A 185 -0.18 1.31 -0.67
C TYR A 185 -0.81 -0.06 -0.49
N LEU A 186 -1.81 -0.40 -1.33
CA LEU A 186 -2.43 -1.73 -1.34
C LEU A 186 -1.39 -2.82 -1.66
N CYS A 187 -0.58 -2.62 -2.69
CA CYS A 187 0.47 -3.56 -3.11
C CYS A 187 1.57 -3.74 -2.06
N GLU A 188 1.86 -2.70 -1.28
CA GLU A 188 2.87 -2.71 -0.21
C GLU A 188 2.34 -3.31 1.09
N GLY A 189 1.03 -3.60 1.16
CA GLY A 189 0.39 -4.13 2.37
C GLY A 189 0.04 -3.07 3.42
N ARG A 190 0.07 -1.79 3.05
CA ARG A 190 -0.30 -0.64 3.91
C ARG A 190 -1.78 -0.31 3.76
N TYR A 191 -2.64 -1.26 4.12
CA TYR A 191 -4.08 -1.22 3.81
C TYR A 191 -4.83 -0.05 4.44
N GLY A 192 -4.43 0.40 5.64
CA GLY A 192 -5.04 1.55 6.30
C GLY A 192 -4.76 2.87 5.57
N GLU A 193 -3.55 3.03 5.06
CA GLU A 193 -3.17 4.21 4.28
C GLU A 193 -3.79 4.17 2.89
N ALA A 194 -3.84 2.99 2.28
CA ALA A 194 -4.58 2.78 1.04
C ALA A 194 -6.03 3.25 1.18
N LEU A 195 -6.72 2.81 2.22
CA LEU A 195 -8.10 3.20 2.46
C LEU A 195 -8.26 4.71 2.64
N LYS A 196 -7.38 5.37 3.39
CA LYS A 196 -7.40 6.84 3.56
C LYS A 196 -7.26 7.58 2.22
N LYS A 197 -6.49 7.04 1.28
CA LYS A 197 -6.36 7.63 -0.06
C LYS A 197 -7.62 7.40 -0.90
N LEU A 198 -8.21 6.20 -0.85
CA LEU A 198 -9.46 5.90 -1.56
C LEU A 198 -10.61 6.80 -1.10
N LEU A 199 -10.72 7.05 0.21
CA LEU A 199 -11.74 7.93 0.77
C LEU A 199 -11.58 9.40 0.38
N LYS A 200 -10.41 9.81 -0.10
CA LYS A 200 -10.15 11.18 -0.58
C LYS A 200 -10.44 11.38 -2.06
N ILE A 201 -10.78 10.34 -2.81
CA ILE A 201 -11.11 10.45 -4.23
C ILE A 201 -12.39 11.26 -4.36
N GLN A 202 -12.31 12.42 -4.99
CA GLN A 202 -13.46 13.32 -5.18
C GLN A 202 -14.05 13.24 -6.59
N ASN A 203 -13.21 12.94 -7.58
CA ASN A 203 -13.56 12.95 -9.00
C ASN A 203 -13.71 11.53 -9.55
N ASN A 204 -14.21 11.42 -10.78
CA ASN A 204 -14.25 10.15 -11.47
C ASN A 204 -12.81 9.65 -11.74
N ILE A 205 -12.62 8.36 -11.53
CA ILE A 205 -11.35 7.70 -11.86
C ILE A 205 -11.20 7.71 -13.38
N TYR A 206 -9.99 7.98 -13.82
CA TYR A 206 -9.65 7.96 -15.25
C TYR A 206 -9.98 6.59 -15.86
N GLU A 207 -10.75 6.56 -16.95
CA GLU A 207 -11.29 5.31 -17.52
C GLU A 207 -10.21 4.30 -17.91
N ASP A 208 -9.05 4.78 -18.38
CA ASP A 208 -7.94 3.90 -18.75
C ASP A 208 -7.35 3.11 -17.59
N PHE A 209 -7.53 3.58 -16.34
CA PHE A 209 -7.15 2.82 -15.17
C PHE A 209 -7.93 1.50 -15.05
N PHE A 210 -9.19 1.48 -15.50
CA PHE A 210 -10.02 0.27 -15.47
C PHE A 210 -9.57 -0.84 -16.42
N LYS A 211 -8.65 -0.57 -17.34
CA LYS A 211 -7.96 -1.62 -18.12
C LYS A 211 -7.10 -2.50 -17.24
N TYR A 212 -6.56 -1.95 -16.14
CA TYR A 212 -5.64 -2.64 -15.22
C TYR A 212 -6.33 -3.18 -13.97
N VAL A 213 -7.32 -2.45 -13.45
CA VAL A 213 -8.09 -2.81 -12.25
C VAL A 213 -9.57 -2.57 -12.53
N SER A 214 -10.37 -3.63 -12.62
CA SER A 214 -11.82 -3.47 -12.85
C SER A 214 -12.48 -2.77 -11.66
N GLU A 215 -13.59 -2.08 -11.93
CA GLU A 215 -14.37 -1.42 -10.88
C GLU A 215 -14.85 -2.42 -9.80
N GLU A 216 -15.16 -3.66 -10.19
CA GLU A 216 -15.52 -4.73 -9.26
C GLU A 216 -14.35 -5.14 -8.35
N ASP A 217 -13.11 -5.22 -8.88
CA ASP A 217 -11.94 -5.51 -8.06
C ASP A 217 -11.60 -4.33 -7.17
N LEU A 218 -11.83 -3.10 -7.63
CA LEU A 218 -11.69 -1.90 -6.79
C LEU A 218 -12.67 -1.93 -5.61
N ALA A 219 -13.93 -2.33 -5.84
CA ALA A 219 -14.91 -2.52 -4.76
C ALA A 219 -14.48 -3.64 -3.79
N PHE A 220 -13.91 -4.72 -4.31
CA PHE A 220 -13.34 -5.78 -3.48
C PHE A 220 -12.18 -5.27 -2.62
N TYR A 221 -11.22 -4.52 -3.19
CA TYR A 221 -10.11 -3.94 -2.44
C TYR A 221 -10.59 -2.95 -1.38
N PHE A 222 -11.62 -2.19 -1.68
CA PHE A 222 -12.23 -1.28 -0.73
C PHE A 222 -12.84 -2.03 0.45
N ALA A 223 -13.69 -3.03 0.21
CA ALA A 223 -14.28 -3.87 1.25
C ALA A 223 -13.21 -4.58 2.08
N PHE A 224 -12.15 -5.09 1.43
CA PHE A 224 -11.01 -5.71 2.09
C PHE A 224 -10.27 -4.71 3.00
N CYS A 225 -9.95 -3.52 2.52
CA CYS A 225 -9.26 -2.49 3.31
C CYS A 225 -10.11 -2.02 4.50
N LEU A 226 -11.43 -1.88 4.32
CA LEU A 226 -12.36 -1.59 5.42
C LEU A 226 -12.30 -2.67 6.50
N LEU A 227 -12.47 -3.92 6.10
CA LEU A 227 -12.48 -5.05 7.02
C LEU A 227 -11.15 -5.20 7.78
N TYR A 228 -10.03 -4.93 7.10
CA TYR A 228 -8.70 -5.13 7.66
C TYR A 228 -8.24 -3.98 8.57
N SER A 229 -8.55 -2.72 8.20
CA SER A 229 -7.91 -1.54 8.79
C SER A 229 -8.77 -0.80 9.79
N PHE A 230 -10.09 -0.86 9.69
CA PHE A 230 -10.98 -0.07 10.54
C PHE A 230 -11.57 -0.89 11.68
N ASN A 231 -11.70 -0.25 12.83
CA ASN A 231 -12.43 -0.80 13.97
C ASN A 231 -13.93 -0.55 13.79
N ILE A 232 -14.75 -1.25 14.59
CA ILE A 232 -16.22 -1.12 14.53
C ILE A 232 -16.67 0.33 14.79
N SER A 233 -15.97 1.06 15.67
CA SER A 233 -16.26 2.47 15.98
C SER A 233 -16.16 3.39 14.76
N ASP A 234 -15.19 3.13 13.89
CA ASP A 234 -14.84 4.03 12.78
C ASP A 234 -15.71 3.80 11.54
N TYR A 235 -16.42 2.65 11.50
CA TYR A 235 -17.20 2.24 10.33
C TYR A 235 -18.31 3.23 9.96
N LYS A 236 -19.01 3.78 10.95
CA LYS A 236 -20.06 4.79 10.72
C LYS A 236 -19.51 6.07 10.11
N GLU A 237 -18.35 6.51 10.56
CA GLU A 237 -17.70 7.70 10.05
C GLU A 237 -17.29 7.52 8.58
N VAL A 238 -16.76 6.36 8.23
CA VAL A 238 -16.36 6.04 6.85
C VAL A 238 -17.55 6.00 5.90
N LEU A 239 -18.67 5.39 6.29
CA LEU A 239 -19.88 5.35 5.45
C LEU A 239 -20.63 6.68 5.41
N SER A 240 -20.53 7.51 6.46
CA SER A 240 -21.11 8.85 6.48
C SER A 240 -20.29 9.87 5.70
N ASN A 241 -19.07 9.53 5.33
CA ASN A 241 -18.24 10.39 4.51
C ASN A 241 -18.92 10.58 3.14
N ASN A 242 -19.23 11.84 2.77
CA ASN A 242 -19.99 12.22 1.59
C ASN A 242 -19.28 11.90 0.24
N ASN A 243 -18.46 10.87 0.22
CA ASN A 243 -17.77 10.42 -0.99
C ASN A 243 -18.75 9.64 -1.90
N ILE A 244 -19.28 10.34 -2.90
CA ILE A 244 -20.25 9.80 -3.86
C ILE A 244 -19.70 8.56 -4.58
N TYR A 245 -18.41 8.53 -4.88
CA TYR A 245 -17.79 7.41 -5.59
C TYR A 245 -17.77 6.14 -4.74
N VAL A 246 -17.37 6.27 -3.48
CA VAL A 246 -17.34 5.18 -2.50
C VAL A 246 -18.73 4.59 -2.28
N TYR A 247 -19.74 5.48 -2.17
CA TYR A 247 -21.12 5.06 -2.02
C TYR A 247 -21.64 4.28 -3.25
N LYS A 248 -21.30 4.72 -4.47
CA LYS A 248 -21.63 4.00 -5.71
C LYS A 248 -21.02 2.60 -5.75
N LEU A 249 -19.76 2.46 -5.32
CA LEU A 249 -19.09 1.14 -5.23
C LEU A 249 -19.80 0.23 -4.24
N TYR A 250 -20.16 0.76 -3.06
CA TYR A 250 -20.89 0.02 -2.04
C TYR A 250 -22.25 -0.49 -2.56
N ASP A 251 -23.03 0.38 -3.17
CA ASP A 251 -24.37 0.04 -3.66
C ASP A 251 -24.32 -0.97 -4.82
N LYS A 252 -23.45 -0.72 -5.80
CA LYS A 252 -23.32 -1.56 -7.01
C LYS A 252 -22.75 -2.97 -6.71
N TYR A 253 -21.81 -3.08 -5.76
CA TYR A 253 -21.10 -4.31 -5.46
C TYR A 253 -21.31 -4.80 -4.03
N ARG A 254 -22.54 -4.71 -3.55
CA ARG A 254 -22.96 -5.00 -2.17
C ARG A 254 -22.51 -6.36 -1.65
N ASN A 255 -22.40 -7.34 -2.54
CA ASN A 255 -21.93 -8.71 -2.20
C ASN A 255 -20.53 -8.76 -1.55
N TYR A 256 -19.65 -7.79 -1.83
CA TYR A 256 -18.33 -7.69 -1.17
C TYR A 256 -18.42 -7.05 0.20
N PHE A 257 -19.45 -6.24 0.44
CA PHE A 257 -19.63 -5.53 1.70
C PHE A 257 -20.43 -6.32 2.73
N GLU A 258 -21.07 -7.43 2.35
CA GLU A 258 -21.83 -8.28 3.30
C GLU A 258 -20.96 -8.78 4.47
N ILE A 259 -19.68 -9.08 4.23
CA ILE A 259 -18.75 -9.48 5.28
C ILE A 259 -18.39 -8.29 6.18
N VAL A 260 -18.29 -7.09 5.63
CA VAL A 260 -18.04 -5.85 6.37
C VAL A 260 -19.25 -5.51 7.24
N ASP A 261 -20.47 -5.66 6.71
CA ASP A 261 -21.71 -5.49 7.45
C ASP A 261 -21.87 -6.52 8.58
N ALA A 262 -21.45 -7.77 8.35
CA ALA A 262 -21.41 -8.79 9.38
C ALA A 262 -20.41 -8.45 10.50
N TYR A 263 -19.23 -7.95 10.13
CA TYR A 263 -18.22 -7.49 11.10
C TYR A 263 -18.76 -6.33 11.95
N TYR A 264 -19.42 -5.36 11.32
CA TYR A 264 -20.03 -4.23 12.03
C TYR A 264 -21.14 -4.68 13.01
N LYS A 265 -21.86 -5.78 12.68
CA LYS A 265 -22.87 -6.39 13.55
C LYS A 265 -22.28 -7.32 14.62
N CYS A 266 -20.98 -7.41 14.73
CA CYS A 266 -20.25 -8.32 15.62
C CYS A 266 -20.56 -9.82 15.38
N ASP A 267 -21.00 -10.20 14.16
CA ASP A 267 -21.21 -11.58 13.77
C ASP A 267 -19.89 -12.23 13.34
N TYR A 268 -19.00 -12.42 14.30
CA TYR A 268 -17.63 -12.91 14.04
C TYR A 268 -17.58 -14.30 13.45
N LEU A 269 -18.54 -15.16 13.79
CA LEU A 269 -18.61 -16.51 13.21
C LEU A 269 -18.87 -16.44 11.71
N LYS A 270 -19.84 -15.63 11.26
CA LYS A 270 -20.12 -15.40 9.85
C LYS A 270 -18.92 -14.75 9.15
N VAL A 271 -18.32 -13.74 9.77
CA VAL A 271 -17.14 -13.04 9.23
C VAL A 271 -15.98 -14.02 8.99
N ASN A 272 -15.63 -14.86 9.97
CA ASN A 272 -14.53 -15.81 9.82
C ASN A 272 -14.83 -16.91 8.80
N ASN A 273 -16.07 -17.42 8.75
CA ASN A 273 -16.48 -18.39 7.75
C ASN A 273 -16.39 -17.82 6.33
N GLU A 274 -16.88 -16.61 6.10
CA GLU A 274 -16.82 -15.96 4.78
C GLU A 274 -15.39 -15.56 4.42
N PHE A 275 -14.61 -15.11 5.39
CA PHE A 275 -13.20 -14.82 5.19
C PHE A 275 -12.46 -16.06 4.70
N ASN A 276 -12.55 -17.18 5.41
CA ASN A 276 -11.85 -18.42 5.06
C ASN A 276 -12.35 -19.05 3.76
N THR A 277 -13.66 -19.02 3.49
CA THR A 277 -14.25 -19.71 2.34
C THR A 277 -14.28 -18.90 1.06
N LYS A 278 -14.49 -17.59 1.15
CA LYS A 278 -14.63 -16.70 -0.02
C LYS A 278 -13.45 -15.76 -0.19
N LEU A 279 -13.14 -15.00 0.88
CA LEU A 279 -12.16 -13.90 0.78
C LEU A 279 -10.73 -14.43 0.58
N CYS A 280 -10.27 -15.38 1.38
CA CYS A 280 -8.95 -15.99 1.23
C CYS A 280 -8.74 -16.61 -0.16
N LYS A 281 -9.77 -17.25 -0.71
CA LYS A 281 -9.71 -17.79 -2.08
C LYS A 281 -9.57 -16.71 -3.14
N LYS A 282 -10.21 -15.55 -2.95
CA LYS A 282 -10.08 -14.43 -3.88
C LYS A 282 -8.71 -13.76 -3.71
N ILE A 283 -8.29 -13.50 -2.47
CA ILE A 283 -6.97 -12.94 -2.14
C ILE A 283 -5.85 -13.80 -2.72
N SER A 284 -5.90 -15.13 -2.56
CA SER A 284 -4.86 -16.04 -3.05
C SER A 284 -4.67 -16.00 -4.57
N LYS A 285 -5.69 -15.59 -5.31
CA LYS A 285 -5.67 -15.48 -6.78
C LYS A 285 -5.47 -14.04 -7.28
N ASP A 286 -5.40 -13.09 -6.37
CA ASP A 286 -5.25 -11.69 -6.71
C ASP A 286 -3.76 -11.30 -6.82
N PRO A 287 -3.31 -10.68 -7.94
CA PRO A 287 -1.90 -10.36 -8.16
C PRO A 287 -1.32 -9.37 -7.15
N LEU A 288 -2.17 -8.55 -6.52
CA LEU A 288 -1.72 -7.51 -5.58
C LEU A 288 -1.63 -8.05 -4.15
N LEU A 289 -2.54 -8.94 -3.77
CA LEU A 289 -2.70 -9.40 -2.38
C LEU A 289 -2.11 -10.79 -2.13
N ALA A 290 -1.99 -11.64 -3.16
CA ALA A 290 -1.59 -13.04 -3.02
C ALA A 290 -0.24 -13.23 -2.31
N GLY A 291 0.71 -12.33 -2.53
CA GLY A 291 2.05 -12.40 -1.90
C GLY A 291 2.02 -12.27 -0.38
N ASN A 292 0.98 -11.66 0.17
CA ASN A 292 0.86 -11.34 1.60
C ASN A 292 -0.22 -12.16 2.32
N ILE A 293 -0.76 -13.21 1.68
CA ILE A 293 -1.94 -13.92 2.17
C ILE A 293 -1.79 -14.48 3.60
N ASN A 294 -0.63 -15.04 3.94
CA ASN A 294 -0.40 -15.61 5.27
C ASN A 294 -0.39 -14.51 6.35
N ASP A 295 0.23 -13.38 6.06
CA ASP A 295 0.26 -12.22 6.96
C ASP A 295 -1.12 -11.58 7.10
N ILE A 296 -1.87 -11.48 6.01
CA ILE A 296 -3.26 -11.01 5.99
C ILE A 296 -4.13 -11.89 6.88
N GLU A 297 -4.04 -13.22 6.74
CA GLU A 297 -4.85 -14.15 7.51
C GLU A 297 -4.54 -14.08 9.01
N LEU A 298 -3.26 -14.02 9.37
CA LEU A 298 -2.82 -13.92 10.75
C LEU A 298 -3.32 -12.63 11.40
N LYS A 299 -3.00 -11.49 10.81
CA LYS A 299 -3.37 -10.18 11.34
C LYS A 299 -4.89 -9.95 11.39
N PHE A 300 -5.62 -10.53 10.44
CA PHE A 300 -7.07 -10.48 10.48
C PHE A 300 -7.64 -11.23 11.69
N LYS A 301 -7.15 -12.44 11.96
CA LYS A 301 -7.55 -13.22 13.14
C LYS A 301 -7.16 -12.51 14.44
N GLU A 302 -5.95 -11.93 14.51
CA GLU A 302 -5.51 -11.13 15.66
C GLU A 302 -6.41 -9.92 15.90
N LYS A 303 -6.83 -9.23 14.83
CA LYS A 303 -7.77 -8.11 14.93
C LYS A 303 -9.10 -8.54 15.52
N ILE A 304 -9.70 -9.63 15.02
CA ILE A 304 -10.97 -10.13 15.55
C ILE A 304 -10.81 -10.61 17.00
N LEU A 305 -9.70 -11.28 17.33
CA LEU A 305 -9.40 -11.65 18.70
C LEU A 305 -9.39 -10.42 19.63
N LYS A 306 -8.72 -9.36 19.22
CA LYS A 306 -8.67 -8.11 19.97
C LYS A 306 -10.06 -7.52 20.22
N GLU A 307 -10.91 -7.50 19.19
CA GLU A 307 -12.30 -7.04 19.33
C GLU A 307 -13.09 -7.91 20.31
N ILE A 308 -13.03 -9.24 20.17
CA ILE A 308 -13.72 -10.18 21.08
C ILE A 308 -13.28 -9.93 22.53
N LEU A 309 -11.97 -9.83 22.77
CA LEU A 309 -11.43 -9.60 24.10
C LEU A 309 -11.82 -8.22 24.65
N SER A 310 -11.96 -7.21 23.81
CA SER A 310 -12.35 -5.86 24.27
C SER A 310 -13.75 -5.81 24.86
N PHE A 311 -14.68 -6.65 24.37
CA PHE A 311 -16.07 -6.71 24.81
C PHE A 311 -16.34 -7.71 25.94
N SER A 312 -15.38 -8.57 26.25
CA SER A 312 -15.57 -9.67 27.21
C SER A 312 -14.78 -9.40 28.48
N SER A 313 -15.43 -9.56 29.66
CA SER A 313 -14.74 -9.58 30.95
C SER A 313 -14.03 -10.92 31.18
N GLU A 314 -14.61 -12.00 30.69
CA GLU A 314 -14.09 -13.36 30.78
C GLU A 314 -14.52 -14.14 29.52
N ILE A 315 -13.61 -14.94 28.95
CA ILE A 315 -13.92 -15.75 27.78
C ILE A 315 -13.07 -17.02 27.75
N SER A 316 -13.70 -18.16 27.39
CA SER A 316 -13.01 -19.45 27.29
C SER A 316 -12.30 -19.61 25.94
N TYR A 317 -11.20 -20.38 25.92
CA TYR A 317 -10.49 -20.76 24.68
C TYR A 317 -11.41 -21.49 23.70
N LYS A 318 -12.38 -22.27 24.22
CA LYS A 318 -13.36 -22.93 23.37
C LYS A 318 -14.22 -21.93 22.61
N THR A 319 -14.74 -20.93 23.28
CA THR A 319 -15.55 -19.87 22.64
C THR A 319 -14.75 -19.13 21.57
N ILE A 320 -13.49 -18.78 21.85
CA ILE A 320 -12.59 -18.15 20.88
C ILE A 320 -12.34 -19.08 19.68
N SER A 321 -12.09 -20.38 19.94
CA SER A 321 -11.89 -21.39 18.91
C SER A 321 -13.08 -21.49 17.96
N ASP A 322 -14.30 -21.50 18.51
CA ASP A 322 -15.53 -21.55 17.74
C ASP A 322 -15.77 -20.28 16.91
N LEU A 323 -15.52 -19.10 17.51
CA LEU A 323 -15.68 -17.80 16.82
C LEU A 323 -14.65 -17.55 15.73
N LEU A 324 -13.38 -17.92 15.97
CA LEU A 324 -12.29 -17.73 15.00
C LEU A 324 -12.17 -18.88 13.99
N VAL A 325 -12.92 -19.97 14.17
CA VAL A 325 -12.85 -21.17 13.32
C VAL A 325 -11.41 -21.71 13.24
N VAL A 326 -10.76 -21.82 14.39
CA VAL A 326 -9.38 -22.31 14.55
C VAL A 326 -9.34 -23.42 15.61
N ASN A 327 -8.28 -24.23 15.62
CA ASN A 327 -8.14 -25.25 16.66
C ASN A 327 -7.64 -24.63 17.98
N LYS A 328 -7.87 -25.34 19.09
CA LYS A 328 -7.53 -24.88 20.45
C LYS A 328 -6.05 -24.55 20.65
N SER A 329 -5.14 -25.33 20.06
CA SER A 329 -3.70 -25.06 20.14
C SER A 329 -3.30 -23.76 19.43
N GLN A 330 -4.00 -23.42 18.34
CA GLN A 330 -3.80 -22.13 17.67
C GLN A 330 -4.32 -20.97 18.51
N VAL A 331 -5.48 -21.16 19.21
CA VAL A 331 -6.02 -20.15 20.13
C VAL A 331 -5.01 -19.85 21.24
N SER A 332 -4.46 -20.87 21.91
CA SER A 332 -3.49 -20.68 22.99
C SER A 332 -2.27 -19.86 22.51
N ASN A 333 -1.72 -20.21 21.35
CA ASN A 333 -0.61 -19.46 20.75
C ASN A 333 -0.98 -18.01 20.40
N MET A 334 -2.15 -17.78 19.82
CA MET A 334 -2.62 -16.45 19.44
C MET A 334 -2.84 -15.57 20.68
N VAL A 335 -3.48 -16.10 21.69
CA VAL A 335 -3.76 -15.41 22.96
C VAL A 335 -2.45 -15.09 23.67
N PHE A 336 -1.54 -16.05 23.78
CA PHE A 336 -0.23 -15.83 24.39
C PHE A 336 0.54 -14.71 23.69
N ASN A 337 0.59 -14.73 22.34
CA ASN A 337 1.25 -13.70 21.55
C ASN A 337 0.55 -12.34 21.72
N PHE A 338 -0.78 -12.31 21.74
CA PHE A 338 -1.54 -11.10 21.95
C PHE A 338 -1.23 -10.47 23.31
N VAL A 339 -1.34 -11.23 24.40
CA VAL A 339 -1.07 -10.72 25.76
C VAL A 339 0.39 -10.33 25.95
N LYS A 340 1.33 -11.08 25.35
CA LYS A 340 2.76 -10.73 25.38
C LYS A 340 3.06 -9.40 24.68
N ASN A 341 2.37 -9.12 23.58
CA ASN A 341 2.56 -7.90 22.79
C ASN A 341 1.70 -6.74 23.30
N ASP A 342 0.72 -7.03 24.15
CA ASP A 342 -0.14 -6.01 24.76
C ASP A 342 0.57 -5.36 25.94
N ASN A 343 1.02 -4.13 25.74
CA ASN A 343 1.71 -3.34 26.76
C ASN A 343 0.78 -2.88 27.91
N SER A 344 -0.55 -3.09 27.78
CA SER A 344 -1.53 -2.62 28.76
C SER A 344 -1.60 -3.50 30.01
N ASN A 345 -1.11 -4.77 29.92
CA ASN A 345 -1.27 -5.77 30.98
C ASN A 345 -2.73 -5.95 31.43
N GLU A 346 -3.70 -5.72 30.53
CA GLU A 346 -5.12 -5.73 30.84
C GLU A 346 -5.70 -7.14 30.99
N TYR A 347 -4.97 -8.17 30.57
CA TYR A 347 -5.48 -9.55 30.52
C TYR A 347 -4.67 -10.48 31.41
N ILE A 348 -5.36 -11.45 32.00
CA ILE A 348 -4.78 -12.60 32.73
C ILE A 348 -5.17 -13.85 31.96
N ILE A 349 -4.21 -14.73 31.73
CA ILE A 349 -4.42 -16.03 31.11
C ILE A 349 -4.45 -17.06 32.24
N ASP A 350 -5.52 -17.82 32.33
CA ASP A 350 -5.61 -19.03 33.13
C ASP A 350 -5.55 -20.24 32.20
N ASP A 351 -4.38 -20.86 32.13
CA ASP A 351 -4.16 -22.03 31.27
C ASP A 351 -4.76 -23.31 31.85
N ILE A 352 -5.12 -23.34 33.15
CA ILE A 352 -5.75 -24.51 33.80
C ILE A 352 -7.21 -24.58 33.41
N ASP A 353 -7.94 -23.47 33.62
CA ASP A 353 -9.34 -23.36 33.28
C ASP A 353 -9.58 -22.95 31.82
N GLU A 354 -8.48 -22.64 31.10
CA GLU A 354 -8.48 -22.22 29.69
C GLU A 354 -9.39 -21.01 29.42
N ILE A 355 -9.26 -20.02 30.28
CA ILE A 355 -9.99 -18.76 30.20
C ILE A 355 -9.05 -17.58 30.14
N ILE A 356 -9.54 -16.49 29.56
CA ILE A 356 -8.90 -15.18 29.57
C ILE A 356 -9.80 -14.26 30.38
N ILE A 357 -9.22 -13.59 31.34
CA ILE A 357 -9.92 -12.67 32.21
C ILE A 357 -9.37 -11.26 31.97
N LYS A 358 -10.26 -10.32 31.70
CA LYS A 358 -9.91 -8.91 31.64
C LYS A 358 -9.80 -8.36 33.06
N LYS A 359 -8.67 -7.79 33.42
CA LYS A 359 -8.49 -7.14 34.72
C LYS A 359 -9.47 -5.99 34.84
N GLU A 360 -10.18 -5.93 35.96
CA GLU A 360 -10.97 -4.75 36.28
C GLU A 360 -10.01 -3.57 36.47
N THR A 361 -10.03 -2.65 35.54
CA THR A 361 -9.32 -1.38 35.71
C THR A 361 -10.09 -0.53 36.71
N ASN A 362 -9.46 -0.21 37.84
CA ASN A 362 -10.02 0.76 38.75
C ASN A 362 -10.13 2.10 38.01
N PRO A 363 -11.33 2.65 37.78
CA PRO A 363 -11.50 3.89 36.99
C PRO A 363 -10.67 5.07 37.51
N MET A 364 -10.30 5.03 38.79
CA MET A 364 -9.40 6.03 39.40
C MET A 364 -7.95 5.87 38.89
N ASN A 365 -7.46 4.63 38.68
CA ASN A 365 -6.13 4.38 38.13
C ASN A 365 -6.06 4.81 36.67
N GLU A 366 -7.11 4.56 35.88
CA GLU A 366 -7.20 5.00 34.49
C GLU A 366 -7.20 6.53 34.37
N LEU A 367 -7.90 7.21 35.25
CA LEU A 367 -7.87 8.66 35.32
C LEU A 367 -6.49 9.20 35.74
N LEU A 368 -5.80 8.54 36.69
CA LEU A 368 -4.45 8.88 37.11
C LEU A 368 -3.44 8.66 35.97
N GLU A 369 -3.52 7.56 35.20
CA GLU A 369 -2.65 7.33 34.06
C GLU A 369 -2.88 8.34 32.92
N LYS A 370 -4.14 8.65 32.61
CA LYS A 370 -4.48 9.71 31.65
C LYS A 370 -3.97 11.08 32.11
N SER A 371 -4.12 11.39 33.39
CA SER A 371 -3.61 12.62 33.98
C SER A 371 -2.08 12.69 33.93
N ASN A 372 -1.38 11.61 34.24
CA ASN A 372 0.08 11.53 34.17
C ASN A 372 0.58 11.70 32.74
N LYS A 373 -0.04 11.04 31.73
CA LYS A 373 0.30 11.24 30.32
C LYS A 373 0.12 12.67 29.85
N ILE A 374 -0.94 13.34 30.29
CA ILE A 374 -1.17 14.78 30.01
C ILE A 374 -0.08 15.64 30.66
N LEU A 375 0.29 15.33 31.88
CA LEU A 375 1.36 16.04 32.60
C LEU A 375 2.72 15.83 31.94
N GLU A 376 3.07 14.61 31.51
CA GLU A 376 4.30 14.31 30.80
C GLU A 376 4.37 15.06 29.47
N ASN A 377 3.31 15.04 28.67
CA ASN A 377 3.24 15.76 27.40
C ASN A 377 3.40 17.29 27.62
N ASN A 378 2.72 17.85 28.62
CA ASN A 378 2.84 19.27 28.95
C ASN A 378 4.24 19.63 29.45
N LEU A 379 4.88 18.75 30.22
CA LEU A 379 6.26 18.93 30.68
C LEU A 379 7.24 18.92 29.48
N ASP A 380 7.08 18.00 28.55
CA ASP A 380 7.90 17.94 27.34
C ASP A 380 7.75 19.18 26.45
N GLU A 381 6.52 19.71 26.33
CA GLU A 381 6.29 20.97 25.62
C GLU A 381 6.94 22.15 26.32
N LEU A 382 6.85 22.23 27.65
CA LEU A 382 7.51 23.24 28.43
C LEU A 382 9.04 23.17 28.33
N ILE A 383 9.61 21.98 28.35
CA ILE A 383 11.05 21.77 28.15
C ILE A 383 11.46 22.23 26.74
N LYS A 384 10.75 21.88 25.70
CA LYS A 384 11.02 22.32 24.33
C LYS A 384 10.91 23.84 24.19
N PHE A 385 9.90 24.46 24.81
CA PHE A 385 9.73 25.91 24.82
C PHE A 385 10.86 26.59 25.55
N SER A 386 11.25 26.08 26.72
CA SER A 386 12.39 26.59 27.49
C SER A 386 13.69 26.50 26.73
N GLN A 387 13.98 25.35 26.09
CA GLN A 387 15.16 25.17 25.25
C GLN A 387 15.19 26.15 24.06
N LYS A 388 14.03 26.38 23.43
CA LYS A 388 13.89 27.34 22.32
C LYS A 388 14.19 28.77 22.78
N ASN A 389 13.69 29.16 23.95
CA ASN A 389 13.94 30.47 24.57
C ASN A 389 15.42 30.66 24.96
N ILE A 390 16.05 29.63 25.49
CA ILE A 390 17.49 29.66 25.84
C ILE A 390 18.32 29.81 24.54
N LYS A 391 18.03 29.04 23.50
CA LYS A 391 18.71 29.17 22.19
C LYS A 391 18.55 30.56 21.61
N HIS A 392 17.34 31.15 21.69
CA HIS A 392 17.09 32.51 21.23
C HIS A 392 17.88 33.54 22.02
N LYS A 393 17.91 33.43 23.38
CA LYS A 393 18.74 34.33 24.19
C LYS A 393 20.21 34.22 23.87
N ILE A 394 20.74 33.02 23.67
CA ILE A 394 22.14 32.78 23.29
C ILE A 394 22.42 33.47 21.94
N SER A 395 21.58 33.26 20.90
CA SER A 395 21.75 33.87 19.59
C SER A 395 21.73 35.41 19.65
N VAL A 396 20.89 36.00 20.49
CA VAL A 396 20.84 37.47 20.70
C VAL A 396 22.11 37.98 21.38
N ILE A 397 22.66 37.24 22.34
CA ILE A 397 23.92 37.59 23.02
C ILE A 397 25.10 37.45 22.03
N GLU A 398 25.15 36.40 21.25
CA GLU A 398 26.18 36.20 20.22
C GLU A 398 26.09 37.26 19.15
N GLY A 399 24.89 37.62 18.67
CA GLY A 399 24.68 38.70 17.71
C GLY A 399 25.16 40.04 18.26
N ARG A 400 24.87 40.35 19.52
CA ARG A 400 25.38 41.60 20.17
C ARG A 400 26.90 41.60 20.32
N ASN A 401 27.49 40.45 20.59
CA ASN A 401 28.97 40.36 20.67
C ASN A 401 29.65 40.51 19.29
N ILE A 402 29.03 39.98 18.22
CA ILE A 402 29.53 40.17 16.84
C ILE A 402 29.43 41.64 16.46
N THR A 403 28.30 42.29 16.74
CA THR A 403 28.11 43.72 16.46
C THR A 403 29.10 44.57 17.21
N ARG A 404 29.35 44.27 18.49
CA ARG A 404 30.39 45.00 19.29
C ARG A 404 31.81 44.79 18.73
N ARG A 405 32.13 43.57 18.26
CA ARG A 405 33.43 43.29 17.65
C ARG A 405 33.57 43.98 16.29
N GLN A 406 32.52 44.08 15.51
CA GLN A 406 32.52 44.79 14.23
C GLN A 406 32.71 46.31 14.44
N ILE A 407 31.97 46.88 15.38
CA ILE A 407 32.12 48.31 15.75
C ILE A 407 33.55 48.60 16.25
N ALA A 408 34.11 47.72 17.10
CA ALA A 408 35.48 47.89 17.60
C ALA A 408 36.54 47.72 16.51
N HIS A 409 36.21 47.04 15.40
CA HIS A 409 37.14 46.87 14.26
C HIS A 409 37.08 48.02 13.24
N GLU A 410 35.94 48.74 13.21
CA GLU A 410 35.73 49.90 12.32
C GLU A 410 36.08 51.26 12.95
N MET A 411 36.26 51.29 14.30
CA MET A 411 36.66 52.51 15.00
C MET A 411 38.17 52.72 14.92
N ASP A 412 38.56 53.95 14.60
CA ASP A 412 39.98 54.36 14.65
C ASP A 412 40.51 54.17 16.08
N PRO A 413 41.71 53.61 16.28
CA PRO A 413 42.34 53.48 17.59
C PRO A 413 42.38 54.78 18.43
N ARG A 414 42.34 55.96 17.78
CA ARG A 414 42.29 57.27 18.43
C ARG A 414 40.92 57.59 19.03
N GLU A 415 39.82 57.13 18.42
CA GLU A 415 38.46 57.31 18.94
C GLU A 415 38.20 56.40 20.13
N ILE A 416 38.74 55.19 20.13
CA ILE A 416 38.68 54.28 21.27
C ILE A 416 39.42 54.86 22.50
N ALA A 417 40.55 55.49 22.29
CA ALA A 417 41.32 56.13 23.34
C ALA A 417 40.58 57.34 23.94
N MET A 418 39.87 58.14 23.14
CA MET A 418 39.03 59.25 23.65
C MET A 418 37.85 58.73 24.48
N MET A 419 37.14 57.66 24.07
CA MET A 419 36.04 57.13 24.82
C MET A 419 36.47 56.49 26.16
N MET A 420 37.66 55.90 26.22
CA MET A 420 38.20 55.38 27.46
C MET A 420 38.74 56.45 28.42
N GLY A 421 39.08 57.64 27.89
CA GLY A 421 39.56 58.78 28.68
C GLY A 421 38.44 59.60 29.37
N GLU A 422 37.19 59.45 28.92
CA GLU A 422 36.06 60.18 29.52
C GLU A 422 35.33 59.38 30.64
N MET A 423 35.73 58.13 30.91
CA MET A 423 35.19 57.30 31.97
C MET A 423 36.14 57.08 33.16
N GLY A 424 37.16 57.98 33.32
CA GLY A 424 38.05 57.99 34.45
C GLY A 424 37.72 59.09 35.45
#